data_8da60e3cc3dd2bb53aa5cb40b6b8e0fb
#
_entry.id   8da60e3cc3dd2bb53aa5cb40b6b8e0fb
#
_cell.length_a   1.000
_cell.length_b   1.000
_cell.length_c   1.000
_cell.angle_alpha   90.00
_cell.angle_beta   90.00
_cell.angle_gamma   90.00
#
_symmetry.space_group_name_H-M   'P 1'
#
loop_
_entity.id
_entity.type
_entity.pdbx_description
1 polymer ?
#
loop_
_entity_poly.entity_id
_entity_poly.type
_entity_poly.pdbx_seq_one_letter_code
_entity_poly.pdbx_strand_id
1 'polypeptide(L)'
;MLIKKLFKKSGSNTESNNIASMPNGCIASNNLLSEKGELKWCFRESPVNKMDSGWRFLSDIDTDEYLVDANNSSVCTLNTVIQIEPAILSIINLPIGTDAELIVANGEKMFVDTNSNEPLNI
;
A
#
# COMPACT_ATOMS: atom_id res chain seq x y z
N MET A 1 7.22 -6.15 9.35
CA MET A 1 6.46 -5.05 9.92
C MET A 1 5.17 -5.57 10.51
N LEU A 2 4.97 -5.33 11.79
CA LEU A 2 3.83 -5.91 12.47
C LEU A 2 2.52 -5.24 12.12
N ILE A 3 2.60 -3.98 11.68
CA ILE A 3 1.38 -3.20 11.47
C ILE A 3 0.48 -3.82 10.41
N LYS A 4 1.01 -4.61 9.51
CA LYS A 4 0.18 -5.22 8.48
C LYS A 4 -0.95 -6.04 9.06
N LYS A 5 -0.73 -6.64 10.22
CA LYS A 5 -1.78 -7.43 10.85
C LYS A 5 -2.90 -6.59 11.37
N LEU A 6 -2.63 -5.33 11.65
CA LEU A 6 -3.65 -4.43 12.18
C LEU A 6 -4.62 -3.96 11.10
N PHE A 7 -4.18 -3.97 9.86
CA PHE A 7 -5.09 -3.62 8.77
C PHE A 7 -5.89 -4.81 8.28
N LYS A 8 -5.44 -6.02 8.58
CA LYS A 8 -6.08 -7.18 8.03
C LYS A 8 -7.45 -7.36 8.63
N LYS A 9 -8.46 -7.38 7.81
CA LYS A 9 -9.82 -7.57 8.26
C LYS A 9 -10.31 -8.89 7.76
N SER A 10 -11.09 -9.56 8.57
CA SER A 10 -11.67 -10.77 8.09
C SER A 10 -12.75 -10.36 7.16
N GLY A 11 -12.68 -10.59 6.03
CA GLY A 11 -13.68 -10.28 5.09
C GLY A 11 -13.84 -11.39 4.17
N SER A 12 -14.66 -11.22 3.24
CA SER A 12 -14.87 -12.21 2.25
C SER A 12 -13.61 -12.34 1.47
N ASN A 13 -13.41 -13.43 0.90
CA ASN A 13 -12.33 -13.61 0.07
C ASN A 13 -12.67 -13.68 -1.30
N THR A 14 -13.53 -12.90 -1.72
CA THR A 14 -13.79 -12.77 -3.09
C THR A 14 -12.60 -12.31 -3.76
N GLU A 15 -12.14 -12.95 -4.75
CA GLU A 15 -11.03 -12.50 -5.43
C GLU A 15 -11.35 -12.21 -6.81
N SER A 16 -10.78 -11.22 -7.34
CA SER A 16 -10.84 -10.95 -8.74
C SER A 16 -9.44 -10.75 -9.20
N ASN A 17 -9.00 -11.50 -10.12
CA ASN A 17 -7.67 -11.38 -10.65
C ASN A 17 -7.62 -10.64 -11.94
N ASN A 18 -8.72 -10.04 -12.35
CA ASN A 18 -8.75 -9.31 -13.58
C ASN A 18 -8.25 -7.90 -13.35
N ILE A 19 -7.03 -7.63 -13.77
CA ILE A 19 -6.39 -6.35 -13.53
C ILE A 19 -7.14 -5.22 -14.22
N ALA A 20 -7.72 -5.49 -15.39
CA ALA A 20 -8.43 -4.44 -16.13
C ALA A 20 -9.64 -3.93 -15.36
N SER A 21 -10.17 -4.71 -14.44
CA SER A 21 -11.29 -4.26 -13.65
C SER A 21 -10.91 -4.11 -12.18
N MET A 22 -9.65 -3.85 -11.90
CA MET A 22 -9.20 -3.68 -10.53
C MET A 22 -9.97 -2.55 -9.86
N PRO A 23 -10.53 -2.81 -8.68
CA PRO A 23 -11.18 -1.75 -7.93
C PRO A 23 -10.19 -0.66 -7.58
N ASN A 24 -10.67 0.57 -7.46
CA ASN A 24 -9.84 1.74 -7.29
C ASN A 24 -9.65 2.16 -5.84
N GLY A 25 -10.29 1.52 -4.89
CA GLY A 25 -10.18 1.89 -3.48
C GLY A 25 -8.91 1.40 -2.84
N CYS A 26 -8.43 2.12 -1.86
CA CYS A 26 -7.27 1.71 -1.07
C CYS A 26 -7.33 2.38 0.28
N ILE A 27 -6.39 2.07 1.16
CA ILE A 27 -6.28 2.71 2.46
C ILE A 27 -4.88 3.29 2.55
N ALA A 28 -4.77 4.51 2.99
CA ALA A 28 -3.48 5.17 3.17
C ALA A 28 -3.42 5.88 4.50
N SER A 29 -2.23 5.96 5.09
CA SER A 29 -2.08 6.68 6.35
C SER A 29 -2.29 8.17 6.11
N ASN A 30 -2.82 8.85 7.11
CA ASN A 30 -3.05 10.27 6.98
C ASN A 30 -1.75 11.07 6.91
N ASN A 31 -0.65 10.54 7.44
CA ASN A 31 0.65 11.17 7.27
C ASN A 31 1.07 11.19 5.81
N LEU A 32 0.75 10.13 5.07
CA LEU A 32 1.03 10.10 3.64
C LEU A 32 0.10 11.05 2.90
N LEU A 33 -1.19 10.99 3.19
CA LEU A 33 -2.17 11.81 2.47
C LEU A 33 -1.99 13.29 2.69
N SER A 34 -1.50 13.69 3.86
CA SER A 34 -1.22 15.10 4.16
C SER A 34 0.19 15.49 3.74
N GLU A 35 0.95 14.53 3.24
CA GLU A 35 2.33 14.74 2.80
C GLU A 35 3.26 15.19 3.91
N LYS A 36 2.93 14.88 5.15
CA LYS A 36 3.84 15.07 6.27
C LYS A 36 4.95 14.03 6.23
N GLY A 37 4.68 12.85 5.70
CA GLY A 37 5.64 11.81 5.50
C GLY A 37 5.63 11.37 4.04
N GLU A 38 6.63 10.60 3.66
CA GLU A 38 6.76 10.10 2.29
C GLU A 38 6.45 8.63 2.24
N LEU A 39 5.97 8.16 1.11
CA LEU A 39 5.63 6.75 0.95
C LEU A 39 6.84 5.89 1.29
N LYS A 40 6.62 4.87 2.09
CA LYS A 40 7.68 3.94 2.46
C LYS A 40 7.25 2.50 2.26
N TRP A 41 6.09 2.10 2.75
CA TRP A 41 5.65 0.71 2.66
C TRP A 41 4.33 0.60 1.94
N CYS A 42 4.24 -0.40 1.05
CA CYS A 42 3.02 -0.72 0.34
C CYS A 42 2.78 -2.21 0.43
N PHE A 43 1.57 -2.60 0.72
CA PHE A 43 1.27 -4.03 0.67
C PHE A 43 -0.14 -4.23 0.17
N ARG A 44 -0.37 -5.40 -0.42
CA ARG A 44 -1.68 -5.71 -0.98
C ARG A 44 -2.26 -6.91 -0.27
N GLU A 45 -3.40 -6.73 0.36
CA GLU A 45 -4.07 -7.78 1.11
C GLU A 45 -5.43 -8.06 0.48
N SER A 46 -6.13 -9.04 1.00
CA SER A 46 -7.45 -9.36 0.47
C SER A 46 -8.38 -8.17 0.63
N PRO A 47 -9.11 -7.81 -0.42
CA PRO A 47 -10.03 -6.68 -0.34
C PRO A 47 -11.13 -6.90 0.70
N VAL A 48 -11.56 -5.82 1.34
CA VAL A 48 -12.62 -5.90 2.34
C VAL A 48 -14.00 -5.69 1.73
N ASN A 49 -14.05 -5.20 0.49
CA ASN A 49 -15.32 -5.04 -0.22
C ASN A 49 -15.04 -4.91 -1.71
N LYS A 50 -16.09 -4.74 -2.50
CA LYS A 50 -15.95 -4.74 -3.95
C LYS A 50 -15.19 -3.54 -4.50
N MET A 51 -15.16 -2.44 -3.77
CA MET A 51 -14.50 -1.23 -4.22
C MET A 51 -13.02 -1.21 -3.85
N ASP A 52 -12.60 -2.11 -3.00
CA ASP A 52 -11.26 -2.09 -2.42
C ASP A 52 -10.29 -2.89 -3.29
N SER A 53 -9.17 -2.29 -3.67
CA SER A 53 -8.12 -2.98 -4.41
C SER A 53 -7.29 -3.90 -3.53
N GLY A 54 -7.34 -3.70 -2.22
CA GLY A 54 -6.47 -4.41 -1.28
C GLY A 54 -5.18 -3.68 -0.98
N TRP A 55 -4.85 -2.63 -1.73
CA TRP A 55 -3.61 -1.90 -1.50
C TRP A 55 -3.66 -1.04 -0.25
N ARG A 56 -2.53 -1.03 0.48
CA ARG A 56 -2.35 -0.22 1.68
C ARG A 56 -1.04 0.52 1.54
N PHE A 57 -1.03 1.81 1.89
CA PHE A 57 0.12 2.68 1.69
C PHE A 57 0.46 3.40 2.98
N LEU A 58 1.71 3.26 3.43
CA LEU A 58 2.16 3.82 4.69
C LEU A 58 3.35 4.73 4.47
N SER A 59 3.53 5.71 5.35
CA SER A 59 4.61 6.66 5.23
C SER A 59 5.81 6.28 6.09
N ASP A 60 6.93 6.92 5.83
CA ASP A 60 8.17 6.68 6.56
C ASP A 60 8.12 7.16 8.00
N ILE A 61 7.19 8.04 8.36
CA ILE A 61 7.07 8.52 9.73
C ILE A 61 5.98 7.80 10.51
N ASP A 62 5.28 6.86 9.89
CA ASP A 62 4.24 6.11 10.59
C ASP A 62 4.87 5.13 11.57
N THR A 63 4.28 5.03 12.76
CA THR A 63 4.69 4.06 13.76
C THR A 63 3.55 3.09 13.97
N ASP A 64 3.85 1.94 14.57
CA ASP A 64 2.79 0.97 14.89
C ASP A 64 1.75 1.61 15.80
N GLU A 65 2.21 2.43 16.75
CA GLU A 65 1.32 3.10 17.67
C GLU A 65 0.37 4.04 16.94
N TYR A 66 0.88 4.80 15.98
CA TYR A 66 0.08 5.72 15.19
C TYR A 66 -0.96 4.94 14.37
N LEU A 67 -0.53 3.86 13.76
CA LEU A 67 -1.38 3.12 12.82
C LEU A 67 -2.44 2.26 13.50
N VAL A 68 -2.27 1.95 14.77
CA VAL A 68 -3.27 1.21 15.52
C VAL A 68 -4.59 1.97 15.59
N ASP A 69 -4.52 3.30 15.63
CA ASP A 69 -5.74 4.11 15.67
C ASP A 69 -6.29 4.19 14.25
N ALA A 70 -7.46 3.61 14.04
CA ALA A 70 -8.06 3.57 12.71
C ALA A 70 -8.36 4.98 12.17
N ASN A 71 -8.47 5.98 13.04
CA ASN A 71 -8.71 7.34 12.60
C ASN A 71 -7.49 7.96 11.93
N ASN A 72 -6.33 7.32 12.04
CA ASN A 72 -5.11 7.84 11.43
C ASN A 72 -4.89 7.33 10.00
N SER A 73 -5.85 6.59 9.47
CA SER A 73 -5.79 6.12 8.08
C SER A 73 -7.13 6.40 7.42
N SER A 74 -7.12 6.55 6.11
CA SER A 74 -8.33 6.90 5.37
C SER A 74 -8.47 6.04 4.14
N VAL A 75 -9.72 5.78 3.78
CA VAL A 75 -10.04 5.15 2.51
C VAL A 75 -9.95 6.24 1.43
N CYS A 76 -9.28 5.92 0.34
CA CYS A 76 -9.12 6.86 -0.74
C CYS A 76 -9.00 6.08 -2.05
N THR A 77 -8.71 6.77 -3.14
CA THR A 77 -8.56 6.08 -4.41
C THR A 77 -7.09 5.91 -4.76
N LEU A 78 -6.82 4.92 -5.59
CA LEU A 78 -5.46 4.71 -6.06
C LEU A 78 -4.93 5.95 -6.78
N ASN A 79 -5.79 6.66 -7.50
CA ASN A 79 -5.35 7.88 -8.18
C ASN A 79 -4.82 8.92 -7.21
N THR A 80 -5.41 9.02 -6.04
CA THR A 80 -4.94 9.97 -5.03
C THR A 80 -3.51 9.67 -4.61
N VAL A 81 -3.23 8.40 -4.29
CA VAL A 81 -1.89 8.06 -3.83
C VAL A 81 -0.88 8.07 -4.97
N ILE A 82 -1.29 7.73 -6.19
CA ILE A 82 -0.41 7.78 -7.34
C ILE A 82 0.01 9.22 -7.62
N GLN A 83 -0.88 10.18 -7.41
CA GLN A 83 -0.51 11.57 -7.58
C GLN A 83 0.51 12.03 -6.56
N ILE A 84 0.45 11.49 -5.35
CA ILE A 84 1.42 11.81 -4.31
C ILE A 84 2.76 11.16 -4.62
N GLU A 85 2.75 9.88 -5.04
CA GLU A 85 3.97 9.16 -5.36
C GLU A 85 3.78 8.34 -6.62
N PRO A 86 4.15 8.86 -7.78
CA PRO A 86 3.95 8.16 -9.06
C PRO A 86 4.67 6.81 -9.18
N ALA A 87 5.71 6.57 -8.36
CA ALA A 87 6.40 5.29 -8.41
C ALA A 87 5.46 4.12 -8.14
N ILE A 88 4.33 4.37 -7.49
CA ILE A 88 3.33 3.35 -7.20
C ILE A 88 2.84 2.66 -8.48
N LEU A 89 2.84 3.37 -9.60
CA LEU A 89 2.39 2.79 -10.86
C LEU A 89 3.18 1.53 -11.22
N SER A 90 4.43 1.44 -10.81
CA SER A 90 5.25 0.28 -11.17
C SER A 90 4.84 -0.98 -10.42
N ILE A 91 4.12 -0.88 -9.31
CA ILE A 91 3.75 -2.05 -8.52
C ILE A 91 2.25 -2.32 -8.50
N ILE A 92 1.46 -1.44 -9.09
CA ILE A 92 0.02 -1.44 -8.86
C ILE A 92 -0.65 -2.75 -9.31
N ASN A 93 -0.06 -3.44 -10.27
CA ASN A 93 -0.63 -4.67 -10.80
C ASN A 93 -0.06 -5.93 -10.14
N LEU A 94 0.79 -5.79 -9.14
CA LEU A 94 1.33 -6.96 -8.46
C LEU A 94 0.23 -7.64 -7.63
N PRO A 95 0.35 -8.94 -7.38
CA PRO A 95 -0.76 -9.69 -6.79
C PRO A 95 -0.98 -9.43 -5.31
N ILE A 96 -2.13 -9.88 -4.82
CA ILE A 96 -2.39 -9.93 -3.39
C ILE A 96 -1.28 -10.74 -2.75
N GLY A 97 -0.76 -10.25 -1.64
CA GLY A 97 0.39 -10.82 -0.96
C GLY A 97 1.67 -10.05 -1.20
N THR A 98 1.67 -9.09 -2.14
CA THR A 98 2.83 -8.23 -2.36
C THR A 98 3.12 -7.39 -1.11
N ASP A 99 4.39 -7.26 -0.79
CA ASP A 99 4.83 -6.53 0.39
C ASP A 99 6.07 -5.76 -0.02
N ALA A 100 5.93 -4.48 -0.28
CA ALA A 100 6.93 -3.67 -0.94
C ALA A 100 7.42 -2.52 -0.08
N GLU A 101 8.68 -2.21 -0.21
CA GLU A 101 9.28 -1.06 0.44
C GLU A 101 9.92 -0.18 -0.61
N LEU A 102 9.65 1.11 -0.57
CA LEU A 102 10.25 2.07 -1.49
C LEU A 102 11.59 2.52 -0.92
N ILE A 103 12.64 2.34 -1.70
CA ILE A 103 13.97 2.78 -1.29
C ILE A 103 14.55 3.68 -2.36
N VAL A 104 15.59 4.41 -2.01
CA VAL A 104 16.33 5.22 -2.95
C VAL A 104 17.73 4.63 -3.06
N ALA A 105 18.11 4.24 -4.26
CA ALA A 105 19.41 3.66 -4.52
C ALA A 105 20.03 4.42 -5.67
N ASN A 106 21.22 4.97 -5.44
CA ASN A 106 21.93 5.76 -6.47
C ASN A 106 21.08 6.90 -7.01
N GLY A 107 20.30 7.51 -6.13
CA GLY A 107 19.45 8.63 -6.52
C GLY A 107 18.14 8.26 -7.18
N GLU A 108 17.87 6.98 -7.33
CA GLU A 108 16.64 6.54 -7.99
C GLU A 108 15.76 5.76 -7.05
N LYS A 109 14.45 5.95 -7.18
CA LYS A 109 13.48 5.23 -6.38
C LYS A 109 13.27 3.84 -6.96
N MET A 110 13.19 2.85 -6.09
CA MET A 110 12.87 1.50 -6.53
C MET A 110 12.15 0.78 -5.40
N PHE A 111 11.36 -0.22 -5.76
CA PHE A 111 10.67 -1.03 -4.76
C PHE A 111 11.41 -2.35 -4.57
N VAL A 112 11.55 -2.75 -3.31
CA VAL A 112 12.11 -4.04 -2.96
C VAL A 112 11.08 -4.81 -2.16
N ASP A 113 11.21 -6.12 -2.13
CA ASP A 113 10.36 -6.95 -1.27
C ASP A 113 10.76 -6.68 0.17
N THR A 114 9.80 -6.39 1.03
CA THR A 114 10.08 -6.00 2.40
C THR A 114 10.79 -7.10 3.17
N ASN A 115 10.48 -8.35 2.87
CA ASN A 115 11.02 -9.46 3.63
C ASN A 115 12.40 -9.90 3.15
N SER A 116 12.66 -9.85 1.87
CA SER A 116 13.91 -10.35 1.31
C SER A 116 14.89 -9.24 0.93
N ASN A 117 14.40 -7.99 0.83
CA ASN A 117 15.17 -6.86 0.36
C ASN A 117 15.62 -7.00 -1.09
N GLU A 118 15.05 -7.92 -1.82
CA GLU A 118 15.37 -8.09 -3.22
C GLU A 118 14.50 -7.16 -4.06
N PRO A 119 15.01 -6.64 -5.17
CA PRO A 119 14.19 -5.82 -6.04
C PRO A 119 12.97 -6.58 -6.51
N LEU A 120 11.85 -5.88 -6.58
CA LEU A 120 10.65 -6.50 -7.08
C LEU A 120 10.74 -6.63 -8.58
N ASN A 121 10.25 -7.75 -9.08
CA ASN A 121 10.31 -8.03 -10.49
C ASN A 121 9.10 -7.42 -11.15
N ILE A 122 9.25 -6.21 -11.61
CA ILE A 122 8.14 -5.44 -12.19
C ILE A 122 8.49 -4.93 -13.57
#